data_630942c7ab34dd52edeae7e0696d499b
#
_entry.id   630942c7ab34dd52edeae7e0696d499b
#
_cell.length_a   1.000
_cell.length_b   1.000
_cell.length_c   1.000
_cell.angle_alpha   90.00
_cell.angle_beta   90.00
_cell.angle_gamma   90.00
#
_symmetry.space_group_name_H-M   'P 1'
#
loop_
_entity.id
_entity.type
_entity.pdbx_description
1 polymer ?
#
loop_
_entity_poly.entity_id
_entity_poly.type
_entity_poly.pdbx_seq_one_letter_code
_entity_poly.pdbx_strand_id
1 'polypeptide(L)'
;MKQKINKIINTVMQTATFAFLITSCQKTQNIPAKRNSSENNLMLAISPCSQAIPDTLQVPAGNKLASQAYAEGVQIYQVQHSATDANVFKWVFIAPSATLYSDPDYTNQIGIHYAGPTWEFTKGFNKGEKVTAKKLREASVDVTAIPWLLLKTVDSLSSVNNKVTYIQRVCTEGGLAPITGADKEHLGLYDSIPYTATYLFYAAKH
;
A
#
# COMPACT_ATOMS: atom_id res chain seq x y z
N MET A 1 -46.23 32.30 24.91
CA MET A 1 -45.83 33.70 24.83
C MET A 1 -44.87 33.80 23.69
N LYS A 2 -45.35 34.22 22.50
CA LYS A 2 -45.30 35.56 21.93
C LYS A 2 -43.85 36.03 21.84
N GLN A 3 -43.32 36.24 20.70
CA GLN A 3 -43.42 37.17 19.55
C GLN A 3 -41.99 37.63 19.29
N LYS A 4 -41.47 38.07 18.17
CA LYS A 4 -41.89 38.55 16.84
C LYS A 4 -40.59 38.92 16.13
N ILE A 5 -40.33 38.52 14.86
CA ILE A 5 -40.43 39.29 13.62
C ILE A 5 -39.68 40.64 13.62
N ASN A 6 -38.76 40.77 12.62
CA ASN A 6 -38.60 41.89 11.66
C ASN A 6 -37.34 41.59 10.83
N LYS A 7 -37.34 41.35 9.55
CA LYS A 7 -37.78 42.01 8.30
C LYS A 7 -37.28 43.45 8.17
N ILE A 8 -36.55 43.73 7.12
CA ILE A 8 -36.53 44.93 6.26
C ILE A 8 -35.19 44.89 5.47
N ILE A 9 -35.17 44.65 4.20
CA ILE A 9 -35.48 45.35 2.94
C ILE A 9 -34.30 46.16 2.37
N ASN A 10 -33.97 45.78 1.13
CA ASN A 10 -33.53 46.50 -0.06
C ASN A 10 -32.42 47.56 0.00
N THR A 11 -31.49 47.45 -0.94
CA THR A 11 -31.43 48.44 -2.03
C THR A 11 -30.57 47.93 -3.20
N VAL A 12 -31.13 47.98 -4.36
CA VAL A 12 -30.58 47.85 -5.71
C VAL A 12 -29.77 49.09 -6.04
N MET A 13 -28.61 48.91 -6.68
CA MET A 13 -28.13 49.91 -7.63
C MET A 13 -27.23 49.34 -8.69
N GLN A 14 -27.62 49.60 -9.90
CA GLN A 14 -27.10 49.28 -11.22
C GLN A 14 -25.89 50.12 -11.61
N THR A 15 -25.30 49.66 -12.73
CA THR A 15 -24.47 50.38 -13.74
C THR A 15 -22.95 50.17 -13.50
N ALA A 16 -22.11 49.89 -14.48
CA ALA A 16 -22.09 50.15 -15.91
C ALA A 16 -21.12 49.24 -16.62
N THR A 17 -21.49 48.93 -17.81
CA THR A 17 -20.77 48.27 -18.92
C THR A 17 -19.46 48.98 -19.27
N PHE A 18 -18.37 48.24 -19.42
CA PHE A 18 -17.29 48.63 -20.34
C PHE A 18 -16.75 47.40 -21.06
N ALA A 19 -17.14 47.27 -22.30
CA ALA A 19 -16.58 46.31 -23.22
C ALA A 19 -15.24 46.84 -23.75
N PHE A 20 -14.16 46.08 -23.56
CA PHE A 20 -12.93 46.28 -24.31
C PHE A 20 -12.66 45.03 -25.15
N LEU A 21 -13.03 45.12 -26.40
CA LEU A 21 -12.59 44.17 -27.45
C LEU A 21 -11.13 44.49 -27.79
N ILE A 22 -10.22 43.62 -27.44
CA ILE A 22 -8.90 43.60 -28.03
C ILE A 22 -8.77 42.29 -28.82
N THR A 23 -8.97 42.41 -30.11
CA THR A 23 -8.67 41.41 -31.11
C THR A 23 -7.16 41.35 -31.26
N SER A 24 -6.51 40.35 -30.65
CA SER A 24 -5.11 40.02 -30.95
C SER A 24 -5.08 38.75 -31.79
N CYS A 25 -4.84 38.94 -33.08
CA CYS A 25 -4.59 37.89 -34.03
C CYS A 25 -3.17 37.33 -33.76
N GLN A 26 -3.06 36.20 -33.08
CA GLN A 26 -1.80 35.47 -32.97
C GLN A 26 -1.76 34.35 -34.01
N LYS A 27 -0.88 34.58 -34.97
CA LYS A 27 -0.50 33.67 -36.05
C LYS A 27 0.12 32.40 -35.46
N THR A 28 -0.62 31.30 -35.53
CA THR A 28 -0.14 29.99 -35.08
C THR A 28 0.93 29.50 -36.05
N GLN A 29 2.17 29.55 -35.66
CA GLN A 29 3.24 28.86 -36.38
C GLN A 29 3.20 27.37 -35.99
N ASN A 30 2.76 26.53 -36.92
CA ASN A 30 2.91 25.09 -36.86
C ASN A 30 4.40 24.74 -37.03
N ILE A 31 5.06 24.48 -35.89
CA ILE A 31 6.35 23.80 -35.90
C ILE A 31 6.04 22.30 -35.82
N PRO A 32 6.39 21.47 -36.79
CA PRO A 32 6.27 20.04 -36.64
C PRO A 32 7.29 19.58 -35.62
N ALA A 33 6.82 19.24 -34.43
CA ALA A 33 7.64 18.59 -33.42
C ALA A 33 8.08 17.23 -33.96
N LYS A 34 9.36 17.16 -34.32
CA LYS A 34 10.05 15.92 -34.64
C LYS A 34 10.01 15.04 -33.39
N ARG A 35 9.11 14.05 -33.41
CA ARG A 35 8.95 13.08 -32.34
C ARG A 35 10.19 12.20 -32.33
N ASN A 36 11.17 12.52 -31.49
CA ASN A 36 12.27 11.62 -31.20
C ASN A 36 11.70 10.41 -30.47
N SER A 37 11.52 9.32 -31.17
CA SER A 37 11.22 8.01 -30.64
C SER A 37 12.48 7.45 -29.99
N SER A 38 12.76 7.86 -28.75
CA SER A 38 13.72 7.22 -27.86
C SER A 38 13.51 7.73 -26.42
N GLU A 39 12.29 7.78 -25.99
CA GLU A 39 12.02 7.74 -24.55
C GLU A 39 11.73 6.28 -24.21
N ASN A 40 12.78 5.57 -23.80
CA ASN A 40 12.65 4.44 -22.90
C ASN A 40 12.01 4.99 -21.65
N ASN A 41 10.69 5.02 -21.64
CA ASN A 41 9.87 5.35 -20.48
C ASN A 41 10.06 4.17 -19.51
N LEU A 42 11.16 4.22 -18.76
CA LEU A 42 11.29 3.47 -17.52
C LEU A 42 10.21 4.04 -16.61
N MET A 43 8.97 3.56 -16.79
CA MET A 43 7.90 3.87 -15.84
C MET A 43 8.33 3.28 -14.51
N LEU A 44 8.93 4.13 -13.68
CA LEU A 44 9.18 3.80 -12.29
C LEU A 44 7.84 3.37 -11.70
N ALA A 45 7.76 2.13 -11.24
CA ALA A 45 6.55 1.66 -10.61
C ALA A 45 6.33 2.51 -9.34
N ILE A 46 5.27 3.30 -9.36
CA ILE A 46 4.87 4.14 -8.22
C ILE A 46 3.95 3.29 -7.34
N SER A 47 4.24 3.28 -6.05
CA SER A 47 3.39 2.60 -5.07
C SER A 47 2.06 3.35 -4.89
N PRO A 48 1.02 2.70 -4.33
CA PRO A 48 -0.26 3.35 -4.00
C PRO A 48 -0.12 4.56 -3.07
N CYS A 49 0.93 4.65 -2.28
CA CYS A 49 1.24 5.80 -1.41
C CYS A 49 2.09 6.89 -2.09
N SER A 50 2.20 6.89 -3.41
CA SER A 50 2.97 7.87 -4.21
C SER A 50 4.48 7.88 -3.97
N GLN A 51 5.02 6.89 -3.27
CA GLN A 51 6.46 6.70 -3.10
C GLN A 51 7.00 5.78 -4.20
N ALA A 52 8.19 6.05 -4.70
CA ALA A 52 8.84 5.18 -5.66
C ALA A 52 9.18 3.83 -5.04
N ILE A 53 8.85 2.75 -5.74
CA ILE A 53 9.26 1.41 -5.31
C ILE A 53 10.75 1.25 -5.61
N PRO A 54 11.60 0.96 -4.59
CA PRO A 54 13.03 0.77 -4.79
C PRO A 54 13.35 -0.26 -5.88
N ASP A 55 14.42 -0.04 -6.65
CA ASP A 55 14.83 -0.94 -7.74
C ASP A 55 15.05 -2.38 -7.26
N THR A 56 15.54 -2.54 -6.02
CA THR A 56 15.73 -3.87 -5.40
C THR A 56 14.43 -4.63 -5.20
N LEU A 57 13.29 -3.96 -5.17
CA LEU A 57 11.97 -4.56 -4.98
C LEU A 57 11.15 -4.65 -6.27
N GLN A 58 11.71 -4.27 -7.43
CA GLN A 58 11.00 -4.37 -8.71
C GLN A 58 10.67 -5.82 -9.04
N VAL A 59 9.44 -6.03 -9.48
CA VAL A 59 8.96 -7.34 -9.93
C VAL A 59 9.62 -7.67 -11.26
N PRO A 60 10.14 -8.90 -11.46
CA PRO A 60 10.77 -9.31 -12.70
C PRO A 60 9.88 -9.07 -13.93
N ALA A 61 10.50 -8.73 -15.06
CA ALA A 61 9.80 -8.58 -16.33
C ALA A 61 8.96 -9.82 -16.68
N GLY A 62 7.92 -9.64 -17.48
CA GLY A 62 6.98 -10.73 -17.79
C GLY A 62 5.84 -10.91 -16.79
N ASN A 63 5.75 -10.06 -15.77
CA ASN A 63 4.64 -10.02 -14.83
C ASN A 63 3.83 -8.73 -14.98
N LYS A 64 2.55 -8.76 -14.59
CA LYS A 64 1.64 -7.61 -14.53
C LYS A 64 0.93 -7.58 -13.19
N LEU A 65 0.58 -6.40 -12.72
CA LEU A 65 -0.30 -6.25 -11.54
C LEU A 65 -1.65 -6.90 -11.85
N ALA A 66 -2.06 -7.83 -11.00
CA ALA A 66 -3.33 -8.56 -11.12
C ALA A 66 -4.38 -8.04 -10.14
N SER A 67 -3.97 -7.79 -8.89
CA SER A 67 -4.85 -7.24 -7.84
C SER A 67 -4.05 -6.55 -6.76
N GLN A 68 -4.75 -5.82 -5.90
CA GLN A 68 -4.19 -5.24 -4.68
C GLN A 68 -5.13 -5.45 -3.50
N ALA A 69 -4.57 -5.42 -2.29
CA ALA A 69 -5.32 -5.42 -1.04
C ALA A 69 -4.64 -4.49 -0.03
N TYR A 70 -5.45 -3.81 0.76
CA TYR A 70 -5.03 -3.02 1.91
C TYR A 70 -5.13 -3.89 3.15
N ALA A 71 -4.15 -3.84 4.02
CA ALA A 71 -4.08 -4.66 5.21
C ALA A 71 -4.00 -3.80 6.46
N GLU A 72 -4.82 -4.13 7.44
CA GLU A 72 -4.77 -3.59 8.78
C GLU A 72 -4.75 -4.73 9.80
N GLY A 73 -3.83 -4.66 10.77
CA GLY A 73 -3.69 -5.70 11.76
C GLY A 73 -2.47 -5.51 12.64
N VAL A 74 -1.86 -6.62 13.04
CA VAL A 74 -0.70 -6.63 13.96
C VAL A 74 0.45 -7.50 13.45
N GLN A 75 1.67 -7.09 13.78
CA GLN A 75 2.85 -7.94 13.76
C GLN A 75 3.02 -8.53 15.17
N ILE A 76 3.02 -9.85 15.27
CA ILE A 76 3.16 -10.58 16.53
C ILE A 76 4.63 -10.88 16.77
N TYR A 77 5.13 -10.50 17.92
CA TYR A 77 6.48 -10.76 18.36
C TYR A 77 6.47 -11.56 19.66
N GLN A 78 7.57 -12.25 19.94
CA GLN A 78 7.79 -12.97 21.20
C GLN A 78 9.20 -12.70 21.71
N VAL A 79 9.35 -12.51 23.00
CA VAL A 79 10.67 -12.46 23.64
C VAL A 79 11.30 -13.83 23.62
N GLN A 80 12.44 -13.96 22.98
CA GLN A 80 13.21 -15.18 22.86
C GLN A 80 14.69 -14.92 23.15
N HIS A 81 15.44 -15.99 23.46
CA HIS A 81 16.90 -15.92 23.45
C HIS A 81 17.41 -15.55 22.04
N SER A 82 18.48 -14.78 22.00
CA SER A 82 19.18 -14.58 20.73
C SER A 82 19.74 -15.92 20.23
N ALA A 83 19.68 -16.14 18.91
CA ALA A 83 20.23 -17.35 18.30
C ALA A 83 21.75 -17.46 18.45
N THR A 84 22.44 -16.35 18.73
CA THR A 84 23.92 -16.27 18.85
C THR A 84 24.42 -16.16 20.29
N ASP A 85 23.57 -15.79 21.24
CA ASP A 85 23.92 -15.65 22.67
C ASP A 85 22.69 -15.90 23.54
N ALA A 86 22.72 -17.00 24.31
CA ALA A 86 21.63 -17.39 25.20
C ALA A 86 21.39 -16.41 26.38
N ASN A 87 22.33 -15.51 26.66
CA ASN A 87 22.18 -14.47 27.71
C ASN A 87 21.54 -13.18 27.17
N VAL A 88 21.41 -13.06 25.84
CA VAL A 88 20.79 -11.91 25.18
C VAL A 88 19.38 -12.25 24.79
N PHE A 89 18.44 -11.40 25.15
CA PHE A 89 17.02 -11.52 24.83
C PHE A 89 16.64 -10.51 23.76
N LYS A 90 15.69 -10.88 22.89
CA LYS A 90 15.19 -10.00 21.84
C LYS A 90 13.75 -10.33 21.48
N TRP A 91 13.04 -9.35 20.96
CA TRP A 91 11.77 -9.55 20.29
C TRP A 91 11.99 -10.23 18.94
N VAL A 92 11.42 -11.41 18.78
CA VAL A 92 11.48 -12.21 17.55
C VAL A 92 10.12 -12.17 16.88
N PHE A 93 10.10 -11.81 15.59
CA PHE A 93 8.88 -11.85 14.80
C PHE A 93 8.36 -13.29 14.66
N ILE A 94 7.07 -13.48 14.94
CA ILE A 94 6.40 -14.78 14.89
C ILE A 94 5.50 -14.86 13.64
N ALA A 95 4.56 -13.92 13.51
CA ALA A 95 3.58 -13.94 12.43
C ALA A 95 2.88 -12.58 12.28
N PRO A 96 2.36 -12.27 11.08
CA PRO A 96 1.33 -11.26 10.93
C PRO A 96 -0.03 -11.83 11.31
N SER A 97 -0.95 -10.97 11.72
CA SER A 97 -2.38 -11.23 11.80
C SER A 97 -3.11 -9.99 11.33
N ALA A 98 -3.67 -10.02 10.12
CA ALA A 98 -4.32 -8.85 9.54
C ALA A 98 -5.56 -9.20 8.74
N THR A 99 -6.47 -8.24 8.66
CA THR A 99 -7.61 -8.25 7.74
C THR A 99 -7.20 -7.60 6.42
N LEU A 100 -7.68 -8.13 5.31
CA LEU A 100 -7.48 -7.60 3.98
C LEU A 100 -8.73 -6.90 3.49
N TYR A 101 -8.55 -5.73 2.88
CA TYR A 101 -9.62 -4.88 2.36
C TYR A 101 -9.38 -4.54 0.89
N SER A 102 -10.46 -4.29 0.14
CA SER A 102 -10.37 -3.87 -1.26
C SER A 102 -10.15 -2.37 -1.43
N ASP A 103 -10.31 -1.58 -0.37
CA ASP A 103 -10.29 -0.13 -0.37
C ASP A 103 -9.36 0.43 0.73
N PRO A 104 -8.81 1.64 0.53
CA PRO A 104 -7.87 2.26 1.46
C PRO A 104 -8.54 2.76 2.76
N ASP A 105 -9.86 2.82 2.80
CA ASP A 105 -10.62 3.26 3.99
C ASP A 105 -10.94 2.09 4.93
N TYR A 106 -10.44 0.88 4.61
CA TYR A 106 -10.62 -0.37 5.39
C TYR A 106 -12.09 -0.71 5.67
N THR A 107 -13.00 -0.45 4.72
CA THR A 107 -14.45 -0.67 4.89
C THR A 107 -14.94 -1.98 4.33
N ASN A 108 -14.33 -2.46 3.22
CA ASN A 108 -14.78 -3.64 2.51
C ASN A 108 -13.79 -4.80 2.67
N GLN A 109 -13.98 -5.60 3.69
CA GLN A 109 -13.16 -6.78 3.97
C GLN A 109 -13.28 -7.81 2.85
N ILE A 110 -12.13 -8.29 2.35
CA ILE A 110 -12.03 -9.31 1.29
C ILE A 110 -11.27 -10.57 1.71
N GLY A 111 -10.52 -10.54 2.82
CA GLY A 111 -9.71 -11.68 3.22
C GLY A 111 -8.95 -11.48 4.53
N ILE A 112 -7.96 -12.35 4.74
CA ILE A 112 -7.07 -12.34 5.90
C ILE A 112 -5.63 -12.62 5.48
N HIS A 113 -4.69 -12.14 6.30
CA HIS A 113 -3.26 -12.40 6.16
C HIS A 113 -2.67 -12.93 7.47
N TYR A 114 -1.96 -14.03 7.40
CA TYR A 114 -1.46 -14.74 8.57
C TYR A 114 -0.14 -15.47 8.30
N ALA A 115 0.31 -16.27 9.27
CA ALA A 115 1.58 -17.01 9.22
C ALA A 115 1.80 -17.79 7.92
N GLY A 116 3.06 -17.86 7.49
CA GLY A 116 3.47 -18.63 6.32
C GLY A 116 4.31 -17.90 5.28
N PRO A 117 4.29 -16.55 5.08
CA PRO A 117 3.16 -15.63 5.08
C PRO A 117 2.11 -16.03 4.05
N THR A 118 0.86 -16.01 4.47
CA THR A 118 -0.29 -16.47 3.68
C THR A 118 -1.35 -15.38 3.55
N TRP A 119 -1.92 -15.22 2.37
CA TRP A 119 -3.08 -14.38 2.05
C TRP A 119 -4.21 -15.29 1.60
N GLU A 120 -5.37 -15.18 2.23
CA GLU A 120 -6.56 -15.97 1.94
C GLU A 120 -7.74 -15.04 1.70
N PHE A 121 -8.33 -15.13 0.51
CA PHE A 121 -9.44 -14.27 0.09
C PHE A 121 -10.77 -14.98 0.35
N THR A 122 -11.59 -14.40 1.22
CA THR A 122 -12.87 -14.98 1.65
C THR A 122 -14.07 -14.35 0.96
N LYS A 123 -13.89 -13.17 0.34
CA LYS A 123 -14.92 -12.41 -0.38
C LYS A 123 -14.34 -11.75 -1.63
N GLY A 124 -15.22 -11.16 -2.44
CA GLY A 124 -14.85 -10.41 -3.64
C GLY A 124 -14.46 -11.29 -4.81
N PHE A 125 -13.80 -10.70 -5.81
CA PHE A 125 -13.42 -11.34 -7.06
C PHE A 125 -12.48 -12.55 -6.85
N ASN A 126 -11.59 -12.46 -5.87
CA ASN A 126 -10.60 -13.49 -5.56
C ASN A 126 -11.09 -14.50 -4.50
N LYS A 127 -12.39 -14.57 -4.21
CA LYS A 127 -12.95 -15.48 -3.20
C LYS A 127 -12.51 -16.92 -3.43
N GLY A 128 -11.95 -17.54 -2.36
CA GLY A 128 -11.46 -18.92 -2.39
C GLY A 128 -9.98 -19.04 -2.82
N GLU A 129 -9.34 -17.94 -3.23
CA GLU A 129 -7.91 -17.93 -3.52
C GLU A 129 -7.09 -17.87 -2.24
N LYS A 130 -6.00 -18.62 -2.24
CA LYS A 130 -5.01 -18.65 -1.15
C LYS A 130 -3.62 -18.65 -1.73
N VAL A 131 -2.76 -17.77 -1.24
CA VAL A 131 -1.40 -17.60 -1.72
C VAL A 131 -0.44 -17.63 -0.55
N THR A 132 0.58 -18.48 -0.62
CA THR A 132 1.70 -18.50 0.31
C THR A 132 2.97 -18.10 -0.43
N ALA A 133 3.82 -17.28 0.20
CA ALA A 133 5.02 -16.77 -0.44
C ALA A 133 6.23 -16.79 0.50
N LYS A 134 7.43 -16.61 -0.08
CA LYS A 134 8.70 -16.41 0.66
C LYS A 134 9.27 -15.04 0.34
N LYS A 135 9.83 -14.37 1.35
CA LYS A 135 10.59 -13.14 1.17
C LYS A 135 11.79 -13.38 0.27
N LEU A 136 11.92 -12.58 -0.78
CA LEU A 136 13.10 -12.52 -1.63
C LEU A 136 14.03 -11.37 -1.24
N ARG A 137 13.44 -10.18 -1.06
CA ARG A 137 14.17 -8.93 -0.80
C ARG A 137 13.36 -8.02 0.11
N GLU A 138 14.06 -7.11 0.75
CA GLU A 138 13.46 -6.06 1.58
C GLU A 138 14.19 -4.74 1.38
N ALA A 139 13.49 -3.64 1.67
CA ALA A 139 14.04 -2.29 1.73
C ALA A 139 13.36 -1.50 2.85
N SER A 140 14.14 -0.85 3.70
CA SER A 140 13.63 0.10 4.68
C SER A 140 13.38 1.42 3.96
N VAL A 141 12.10 1.74 3.72
CA VAL A 141 11.67 2.98 3.06
C VAL A 141 11.29 4.03 4.12
N ASP A 142 10.67 3.57 5.20
CA ASP A 142 10.37 4.36 6.39
C ASP A 142 10.98 3.67 7.61
N VAL A 143 11.79 4.43 8.38
CA VAL A 143 12.45 3.91 9.59
C VAL A 143 11.50 3.68 10.76
N THR A 144 10.28 4.21 10.69
CA THR A 144 9.24 4.05 11.71
C THR A 144 8.30 2.88 11.43
N ALA A 145 8.49 2.20 10.28
CA ALA A 145 7.63 1.12 9.82
C ALA A 145 8.42 -0.14 9.42
N ILE A 146 7.71 -1.27 9.40
CA ILE A 146 8.29 -2.52 8.89
C ILE A 146 8.72 -2.38 7.42
N PRO A 147 9.82 -3.05 6.98
CA PRO A 147 10.36 -2.90 5.64
C PRO A 147 9.36 -3.24 4.54
N TRP A 148 9.49 -2.60 3.38
CA TRP A 148 8.84 -3.04 2.17
C TRP A 148 9.48 -4.34 1.67
N LEU A 149 8.69 -5.18 1.02
CA LEU A 149 9.14 -6.52 0.62
C LEU A 149 8.82 -6.80 -0.85
N LEU A 150 9.70 -7.58 -1.48
CA LEU A 150 9.38 -8.40 -2.62
C LEU A 150 9.34 -9.87 -2.18
N LEU A 151 8.22 -10.55 -2.45
CA LEU A 151 8.03 -11.96 -2.14
C LEU A 151 7.76 -12.74 -3.42
N LYS A 152 8.19 -14.00 -3.44
CA LYS A 152 7.88 -14.96 -4.50
C LYS A 152 6.89 -16.00 -3.98
N THR A 153 5.86 -16.26 -4.73
CA THR A 153 4.87 -17.29 -4.41
C THR A 153 5.53 -18.67 -4.40
N VAL A 154 5.25 -19.46 -3.38
CA VAL A 154 5.70 -20.84 -3.25
C VAL A 154 4.54 -21.82 -3.41
N ASP A 155 3.33 -21.39 -3.07
CA ASP A 155 2.10 -22.13 -3.31
C ASP A 155 0.94 -21.16 -3.56
N SER A 156 0.03 -21.52 -4.46
CA SER A 156 -1.12 -20.72 -4.82
C SER A 156 -2.27 -21.64 -5.22
N LEU A 157 -3.32 -21.64 -4.41
CA LEU A 157 -4.63 -22.11 -4.79
C LEU A 157 -5.36 -20.97 -5.47
N SER A 158 -5.19 -20.85 -6.77
CA SER A 158 -5.82 -19.83 -7.61
C SER A 158 -6.50 -20.48 -8.80
N SER A 159 -7.57 -19.85 -9.28
CA SER A 159 -8.19 -20.23 -10.54
C SER A 159 -7.16 -20.10 -11.68
N VAL A 160 -7.21 -20.98 -12.63
CA VAL A 160 -6.18 -21.32 -13.67
C VAL A 160 -5.61 -20.08 -14.42
N ASN A 161 -6.31 -18.93 -14.43
CA ASN A 161 -5.96 -17.79 -15.27
C ASN A 161 -5.23 -16.62 -14.54
N ASN A 162 -5.12 -16.62 -13.23
CA ASN A 162 -4.52 -15.52 -12.46
C ASN A 162 -3.56 -15.99 -11.35
N LYS A 163 -2.78 -17.02 -11.63
CA LYS A 163 -1.82 -17.53 -10.64
C LYS A 163 -0.84 -16.44 -10.24
N VAL A 164 -0.90 -16.02 -8.97
CA VAL A 164 0.02 -15.05 -8.40
C VAL A 164 1.44 -15.62 -8.42
N THR A 165 2.36 -14.84 -8.93
CA THR A 165 3.79 -15.21 -9.05
C THR A 165 4.66 -14.44 -8.07
N TYR A 166 4.36 -13.16 -7.85
CA TYR A 166 5.06 -12.27 -6.93
C TYR A 166 4.06 -11.44 -6.12
N ILE A 167 4.49 -11.05 -4.94
CA ILE A 167 3.75 -10.13 -4.07
C ILE A 167 4.74 -9.05 -3.62
N GLN A 168 4.29 -7.78 -3.64
CA GLN A 168 4.99 -6.71 -2.96
C GLN A 168 4.19 -6.28 -1.72
N ARG A 169 4.88 -6.08 -0.60
CA ARG A 169 4.38 -5.33 0.55
C ARG A 169 4.97 -3.94 0.46
N VAL A 170 4.13 -2.93 0.34
CA VAL A 170 4.49 -1.51 0.22
C VAL A 170 3.62 -0.66 1.12
N CYS A 171 3.92 0.64 1.24
CA CYS A 171 3.13 1.59 2.01
C CYS A 171 2.90 1.12 3.44
N THR A 172 3.94 0.64 4.09
CA THR A 172 3.86 0.15 5.47
C THR A 172 3.85 1.30 6.46
N GLU A 173 3.04 1.17 7.51
CA GLU A 173 3.05 2.04 8.68
C GLU A 173 3.12 1.18 9.94
N GLY A 174 3.95 1.56 10.89
CA GLY A 174 4.13 0.85 12.17
C GLY A 174 4.66 -0.58 12.04
N GLY A 175 4.30 -1.43 12.99
CA GLY A 175 4.61 -2.87 13.00
C GLY A 175 6.02 -3.23 13.43
N LEU A 176 6.90 -2.28 13.81
CA LEU A 176 8.25 -2.58 14.28
C LEU A 176 8.22 -3.28 15.64
N ALA A 177 9.17 -4.17 15.86
CA ALA A 177 9.35 -4.79 17.18
C ALA A 177 9.54 -3.73 18.28
N PRO A 178 9.07 -3.96 19.52
CA PRO A 178 9.36 -3.08 20.65
C PRO A 178 10.87 -2.94 20.84
N ILE A 179 11.32 -1.74 21.22
CA ILE A 179 12.74 -1.45 21.46
C ILE A 179 13.17 -1.75 22.89
N THR A 180 12.23 -2.04 23.79
CA THR A 180 12.44 -2.35 25.23
C THR A 180 11.66 -3.60 25.63
N GLY A 181 11.86 -4.09 26.86
CA GLY A 181 11.10 -5.20 27.42
C GLY A 181 11.52 -6.59 26.94
N ALA A 182 12.63 -6.71 26.20
CA ALA A 182 13.21 -8.00 25.87
C ALA A 182 14.27 -8.37 26.91
N ASP A 183 13.88 -9.03 27.97
CA ASP A 183 14.74 -9.46 29.07
C ASP A 183 14.33 -10.84 29.59
N LYS A 184 15.05 -11.34 30.60
CA LYS A 184 14.81 -12.65 31.20
C LYS A 184 13.43 -12.79 31.84
N GLU A 185 12.91 -11.71 32.40
CA GLU A 185 11.63 -11.72 33.12
C GLU A 185 10.45 -11.82 32.15
N HIS A 186 10.65 -11.35 30.90
CA HIS A 186 9.67 -11.37 29.85
C HIS A 186 9.84 -12.52 28.85
N LEU A 187 10.75 -13.47 29.10
CA LEU A 187 10.99 -14.61 28.21
C LEU A 187 9.68 -15.37 27.92
N GLY A 188 9.35 -15.52 26.62
CA GLY A 188 8.14 -16.15 26.16
C GLY A 188 6.93 -15.21 26.05
N LEU A 189 7.03 -13.97 26.54
CA LEU A 189 5.96 -12.97 26.42
C LEU A 189 5.72 -12.63 24.95
N TYR A 190 4.47 -12.50 24.56
CA TYR A 190 4.05 -12.02 23.26
C TYR A 190 3.64 -10.55 23.30
N ASP A 191 3.89 -9.85 22.20
CA ASP A 191 3.36 -8.52 21.96
C ASP A 191 2.83 -8.42 20.51
N SER A 192 1.81 -7.58 20.33
CA SER A 192 1.10 -7.41 19.06
C SER A 192 1.13 -5.95 18.63
N ILE A 193 2.00 -5.62 17.68
CA ILE A 193 2.27 -4.25 17.27
C ILE A 193 1.43 -3.90 16.04
N PRO A 194 0.54 -2.89 16.13
CA PRO A 194 -0.30 -2.47 15.01
C PRO A 194 0.51 -2.09 13.77
N TYR A 195 0.01 -2.46 12.61
CA TYR A 195 0.57 -2.05 11.32
C TYR A 195 -0.50 -1.96 10.24
N THR A 196 -0.21 -1.17 9.22
CA THR A 196 -0.90 -1.19 7.94
C THR A 196 0.07 -1.47 6.81
N ALA A 197 -0.44 -1.96 5.69
CA ALA A 197 0.34 -2.18 4.48
C ALA A 197 -0.57 -2.27 3.26
N THR A 198 -0.02 -2.04 2.07
CA THR A 198 -0.65 -2.42 0.80
C THR A 198 0.09 -3.62 0.22
N TYR A 199 -0.66 -4.63 -0.19
CA TYR A 199 -0.15 -5.79 -0.91
C TYR A 199 -0.53 -5.70 -2.39
N LEU A 200 0.48 -5.79 -3.26
CA LEU A 200 0.33 -5.81 -4.72
C LEU A 200 0.61 -7.23 -5.20
N PHE A 201 -0.37 -7.85 -5.84
CA PHE A 201 -0.29 -9.22 -6.35
C PHE A 201 -0.04 -9.20 -7.84
N TYR A 202 0.98 -9.90 -8.31
CA TYR A 202 1.39 -9.94 -9.70
C TYR A 202 1.20 -11.34 -10.28
N ALA A 203 0.77 -11.40 -11.54
CA ALA A 203 0.65 -12.63 -12.32
C ALA A 203 1.50 -12.55 -13.60
N ALA A 204 1.83 -13.70 -14.18
CA ALA A 204 2.49 -13.72 -15.47
C ALA A 204 1.66 -13.02 -16.56
N LYS A 205 2.32 -12.32 -17.48
CA LYS A 205 1.70 -11.83 -18.71
C LYS A 205 1.47 -13.03 -19.66
N HIS A 206 0.28 -13.17 -20.12
CA HIS A 206 -0.07 -14.08 -21.22
C HIS A 206 -0.07 -13.32 -22.52
#